data_e3077b618398e99f66df47463ba347c2
#
_entry.id   e3077b618398e99f66df47463ba347c2
#
_cell.length_a   1.000
_cell.length_b   1.000
_cell.length_c   1.000
_cell.angle_alpha   90.00
_cell.angle_beta   90.00
_cell.angle_gamma   90.00
#
_symmetry.space_group_name_H-M   'P 1'
#
loop_
_entity.id
_entity.type
_entity.pdbx_description
1 polymer ?
#
loop_
_entity_poly.entity_id
_entity_poly.type
_entity_poly.pdbx_seq_one_letter_code
_entity_poly.pdbx_strand_id
1 'polypeptide(L)'
;MACPCAHRSASPGALRLAAVGCALVLALTGCGGSSGASGAQTREPPPASVVARADSTYTLAQMNLCLSGQGGCYGRVAYPAGVEEAVARIRAALPDAVTVNEGCRGDVARIARRTGYHVRFSRVFYLGRPLPCIRPGGRGLFGVAVLTKAAIERTDTRDFEAQAGPERRRWLCVATRAGVDVCTAHLNTRSPVEVVGNDGQCVELAALLARRGAGRTVIFGGDVNRRRSCAPDGAWMRTDGSAGQAAGLQHVYGSGALRSPSAQVVPAAYTDHDVLLVRADLARRR
;
A
#
# COMPACT_ATOMS: atom_id res chain seq x y z
N MET A 1 22.26 -12.79 44.50
CA MET A 1 21.24 -11.93 45.13
C MET A 1 19.97 -12.05 44.33
N ALA A 2 18.98 -12.72 44.90
CA ALA A 2 17.69 -13.01 44.29
C ALA A 2 16.68 -11.93 44.66
N CYS A 3 15.83 -11.51 43.73
CA CYS A 3 14.66 -10.71 44.02
C CYS A 3 13.43 -11.30 43.36
N PRO A 4 12.26 -11.28 44.00
CA PRO A 4 11.20 -12.25 43.76
C PRO A 4 10.09 -11.81 42.82
N CYS A 5 9.38 -12.82 42.29
CA CYS A 5 8.14 -12.75 41.51
C CYS A 5 6.98 -12.13 42.32
N ALA A 6 6.19 -11.27 41.67
CA ALA A 6 4.87 -10.89 42.14
C ALA A 6 3.81 -11.33 41.10
N HIS A 7 3.05 -12.38 41.48
CA HIS A 7 1.79 -12.77 40.87
C HIS A 7 0.70 -11.70 41.12
N ARG A 8 -0.05 -11.31 40.11
CA ARG A 8 -1.38 -10.72 40.30
C ARG A 8 -2.42 -11.50 39.48
N SER A 9 -3.39 -11.92 40.24
CA SER A 9 -4.57 -12.70 39.93
C SER A 9 -5.57 -12.00 39.00
N ALA A 10 -6.19 -12.81 38.14
CA ALA A 10 -7.34 -12.47 37.34
C ALA A 10 -8.63 -12.47 38.18
N SER A 11 -9.56 -11.58 37.88
CA SER A 11 -10.95 -11.65 38.30
C SER A 11 -11.89 -11.62 37.08
N PRO A 12 -12.96 -12.43 37.06
CA PRO A 12 -13.91 -12.49 35.97
C PRO A 12 -15.10 -11.53 36.25
N GLY A 13 -15.48 -10.74 35.24
CA GLY A 13 -16.60 -9.81 35.30
C GLY A 13 -17.62 -10.03 34.19
N ALA A 14 -18.69 -10.71 34.60
CA ALA A 14 -20.11 -10.54 34.24
C ALA A 14 -20.55 -10.19 32.80
N LEU A 15 -21.19 -11.20 32.23
CA LEU A 15 -22.18 -11.17 31.14
C LEU A 15 -23.37 -10.24 31.47
N ARG A 16 -23.76 -9.32 30.59
CA ARG A 16 -25.08 -8.71 30.56
C ARG A 16 -25.74 -8.92 29.21
N LEU A 17 -26.77 -9.73 29.22
CA LEU A 17 -27.80 -9.81 28.17
C LEU A 17 -28.68 -8.55 28.23
N ALA A 18 -28.98 -7.97 27.08
CA ALA A 18 -30.11 -7.05 26.94
C ALA A 18 -31.00 -7.48 25.78
N ALA A 19 -32.26 -7.48 26.07
CA ALA A 19 -33.34 -8.14 25.32
C ALA A 19 -33.85 -7.29 24.12
N VAL A 20 -34.43 -8.05 23.21
CA VAL A 20 -35.16 -7.71 22.00
C VAL A 20 -36.42 -6.90 22.31
N GLY A 21 -36.67 -5.84 21.54
CA GLY A 21 -37.94 -5.15 21.45
C GLY A 21 -38.44 -5.09 20.01
N CYS A 22 -39.39 -5.94 19.69
CA CYS A 22 -40.20 -5.90 18.47
C CYS A 22 -41.25 -4.79 18.56
N ALA A 23 -41.33 -3.90 17.60
CA ALA A 23 -42.48 -3.02 17.39
C ALA A 23 -43.06 -3.22 16.00
N LEU A 24 -44.27 -3.78 16.00
CA LEU A 24 -45.19 -3.98 14.87
C LEU A 24 -45.93 -2.66 14.65
N VAL A 25 -45.96 -2.13 13.43
CA VAL A 25 -46.92 -1.05 13.06
C VAL A 25 -47.74 -1.51 11.84
N LEU A 26 -49.04 -1.51 12.08
CA LEU A 26 -50.08 -1.88 11.14
C LEU A 26 -50.33 -0.79 10.09
N ALA A 27 -50.65 -1.26 8.90
CA ALA A 27 -51.15 -0.49 7.77
C ALA A 27 -52.63 -0.09 7.95
N LEU A 28 -52.96 1.10 7.51
CA LEU A 28 -54.35 1.50 7.26
C LEU A 28 -54.50 1.96 5.81
N THR A 29 -55.35 1.28 5.09
CA THR A 29 -55.83 1.54 3.76
C THR A 29 -56.81 2.72 3.74
N GLY A 30 -56.63 3.66 2.81
CA GLY A 30 -57.57 4.72 2.50
C GLY A 30 -57.82 4.79 0.99
N CYS A 31 -59.02 4.30 0.55
CA CYS A 31 -59.53 4.54 -0.79
C CYS A 31 -60.19 5.94 -0.86
N GLY A 32 -59.78 6.74 -1.86
CA GLY A 32 -60.46 7.97 -2.23
C GLY A 32 -60.36 8.18 -3.73
N GLY A 33 -61.44 7.89 -4.45
CA GLY A 33 -61.56 8.14 -5.87
C GLY A 33 -61.91 9.59 -6.13
N SER A 34 -61.39 10.17 -7.21
CA SER A 34 -61.95 11.33 -7.89
C SER A 34 -61.53 11.31 -9.38
N SER A 35 -62.55 11.22 -10.21
CA SER A 35 -62.49 11.32 -11.66
C SER A 35 -62.22 12.78 -12.07
N GLY A 36 -61.27 13.00 -12.94
CA GLY A 36 -60.99 14.33 -13.51
C GLY A 36 -60.33 14.20 -14.91
N ALA A 37 -60.93 14.85 -15.83
CA ALA A 37 -60.87 14.70 -17.29
C ALA A 37 -59.47 14.88 -17.94
N SER A 38 -59.39 14.28 -19.11
CA SER A 38 -58.36 14.32 -20.15
C SER A 38 -57.76 15.69 -20.47
N GLY A 39 -56.46 15.74 -20.41
CA GLY A 39 -55.62 16.69 -21.12
C GLY A 39 -54.37 15.93 -21.58
N ALA A 40 -54.32 15.50 -22.82
CA ALA A 40 -53.16 14.88 -23.42
C ALA A 40 -52.05 15.93 -23.61
N GLN A 41 -51.23 16.11 -22.61
CA GLN A 41 -49.94 16.79 -22.75
C GLN A 41 -48.92 15.71 -23.13
N THR A 42 -48.43 15.81 -24.36
CA THR A 42 -47.24 15.09 -24.80
C THR A 42 -46.04 15.50 -23.94
N ARG A 43 -45.78 14.72 -22.92
CA ARG A 43 -44.62 14.87 -22.07
C ARG A 43 -43.40 14.45 -22.87
N GLU A 44 -42.59 15.45 -23.28
CA GLU A 44 -41.25 15.22 -23.79
C GLU A 44 -40.49 14.33 -22.79
N PRO A 45 -39.85 13.20 -23.23
CA PRO A 45 -39.09 12.36 -22.32
C PRO A 45 -37.99 13.21 -21.69
N PRO A 46 -37.76 13.13 -20.36
CA PRO A 46 -36.68 13.85 -19.74
C PRO A 46 -35.35 13.49 -20.43
N PRO A 47 -34.45 14.46 -20.62
CA PRO A 47 -33.14 14.19 -21.23
C PRO A 47 -32.50 13.03 -20.48
N ALA A 48 -32.03 12.03 -21.25
CA ALA A 48 -31.37 10.87 -20.68
C ALA A 48 -30.27 11.38 -19.72
N SER A 49 -30.47 11.14 -18.43
CA SER A 49 -29.47 11.44 -17.41
C SER A 49 -28.18 10.77 -17.85
N VAL A 50 -27.19 11.55 -18.20
CA VAL A 50 -25.82 11.06 -18.42
C VAL A 50 -25.40 10.50 -17.08
N VAL A 51 -25.62 9.20 -16.90
CA VAL A 51 -25.09 8.46 -15.75
C VAL A 51 -23.58 8.62 -15.87
N ALA A 52 -23.00 9.52 -15.08
CA ALA A 52 -21.58 9.66 -14.96
C ALA A 52 -21.05 8.26 -14.59
N ARG A 53 -20.32 7.61 -15.52
CA ARG A 53 -19.72 6.32 -15.25
C ARG A 53 -18.82 6.52 -14.04
N ALA A 54 -19.09 5.80 -12.96
CA ALA A 54 -18.30 5.84 -11.76
C ALA A 54 -16.83 5.64 -12.12
N ASP A 55 -15.96 6.57 -11.70
CA ASP A 55 -14.53 6.42 -11.80
C ASP A 55 -14.15 5.12 -11.07
N SER A 56 -13.26 4.34 -11.67
CA SER A 56 -12.79 3.11 -11.02
C SER A 56 -11.82 3.50 -9.90
N THR A 57 -11.90 2.84 -8.76
CA THR A 57 -10.95 3.01 -7.67
C THR A 57 -9.68 2.22 -7.94
N TYR A 58 -8.51 2.82 -7.70
CA TYR A 58 -7.22 2.14 -7.69
C TYR A 58 -6.67 2.09 -6.27
N THR A 59 -6.27 0.92 -5.82
CA THR A 59 -5.79 0.70 -4.45
C THR A 59 -4.34 0.19 -4.48
N LEU A 60 -3.46 0.81 -3.69
CA LEU A 60 -2.09 0.38 -3.48
C LEU A 60 -1.87 0.07 -2.00
N ALA A 61 -1.21 -1.06 -1.71
CA ALA A 61 -0.68 -1.39 -0.39
C ALA A 61 0.84 -1.25 -0.39
N GLN A 62 1.38 -0.42 0.50
CA GLN A 62 2.82 -0.33 0.76
C GLN A 62 3.16 -1.13 2.01
N MET A 63 4.20 -1.97 1.92
CA MET A 63 4.67 -2.85 3.00
C MET A 63 6.20 -2.82 3.09
N ASN A 64 6.76 -2.59 4.26
CA ASN A 64 8.13 -2.95 4.59
C ASN A 64 8.08 -4.22 5.46
N LEU A 65 8.72 -5.31 5.02
CA LEU A 65 8.55 -6.64 5.62
C LEU A 65 9.73 -7.11 6.49
N CYS A 66 10.82 -6.36 6.53
CA CYS A 66 12.01 -6.67 7.34
C CYS A 66 12.53 -8.13 7.21
N LEU A 67 12.50 -8.72 6.02
CA LEU A 67 12.72 -10.17 5.85
C LEU A 67 14.19 -10.59 5.72
N SER A 68 15.17 -9.69 5.65
CA SER A 68 16.58 -10.04 5.38
C SER A 68 17.18 -11.04 6.38
N GLY A 69 16.75 -10.97 7.64
CA GLY A 69 17.37 -11.68 8.76
C GLY A 69 18.64 -11.01 9.29
N GLN A 70 18.97 -9.81 8.79
CA GLN A 70 20.15 -9.02 9.14
C GLN A 70 19.79 -7.70 9.80
N GLY A 71 18.58 -7.16 9.56
CA GLY A 71 18.08 -5.96 10.22
C GLY A 71 17.69 -6.19 11.68
N GLY A 72 17.77 -5.14 12.50
CA GLY A 72 17.37 -5.19 13.92
C GLY A 72 15.89 -5.50 14.14
N CYS A 73 15.05 -5.21 13.16
CA CYS A 73 13.61 -5.50 13.14
C CYS A 73 13.28 -7.00 13.01
N TYR A 74 14.20 -7.83 12.54
CA TYR A 74 13.92 -9.22 12.18
C TYR A 74 13.41 -10.08 13.35
N GLY A 75 13.74 -9.73 14.59
CA GLY A 75 13.22 -10.43 15.77
C GLY A 75 11.68 -10.45 15.86
N ARG A 76 11.00 -9.48 15.22
CA ARG A 76 9.53 -9.41 15.15
C ARG A 76 8.93 -10.30 14.06
N VAL A 77 9.68 -10.64 13.03
CA VAL A 77 9.16 -11.33 11.83
C VAL A 77 8.60 -12.71 12.14
N ALA A 78 9.13 -13.41 13.17
CA ALA A 78 8.71 -14.75 13.59
C ALA A 78 8.48 -15.67 12.37
N TYR A 79 9.48 -15.75 11.48
CA TYR A 79 9.36 -16.45 10.20
C TYR A 79 8.77 -17.86 10.36
N PRO A 80 7.76 -18.28 9.56
CA PRO A 80 7.24 -17.60 8.37
C PRO A 80 6.04 -16.64 8.63
N ALA A 81 5.70 -16.33 9.89
CA ALA A 81 4.49 -15.58 10.24
C ALA A 81 4.38 -14.21 9.53
N GLY A 82 5.49 -13.46 9.39
CA GLY A 82 5.49 -12.20 8.65
C GLY A 82 5.10 -12.35 7.17
N VAL A 83 5.51 -13.45 6.52
CA VAL A 83 5.12 -13.75 5.14
C VAL A 83 3.64 -14.12 5.06
N GLU A 84 3.14 -14.89 6.04
CA GLU A 84 1.74 -15.30 6.13
C GLU A 84 0.83 -14.08 6.40
N GLU A 85 1.26 -13.16 7.25
CA GLU A 85 0.54 -11.91 7.48
C GLU A 85 0.44 -11.08 6.20
N ALA A 86 1.54 -10.91 5.44
CA ALA A 86 1.50 -10.18 4.18
C ALA A 86 0.49 -10.80 3.20
N VAL A 87 0.45 -12.14 3.07
CA VAL A 87 -0.57 -12.84 2.25
C VAL A 87 -1.98 -12.55 2.75
N ALA A 88 -2.21 -12.61 4.07
CA ALA A 88 -3.53 -12.37 4.65
C ALA A 88 -4.00 -10.93 4.41
N ARG A 89 -3.11 -9.93 4.58
CA ARG A 89 -3.41 -8.51 4.34
C ARG A 89 -3.75 -8.23 2.87
N ILE A 90 -2.98 -8.80 1.94
CA ILE A 90 -3.25 -8.66 0.50
C ILE A 90 -4.60 -9.30 0.13
N ARG A 91 -4.92 -10.48 0.66
CA ARG A 91 -6.20 -11.15 0.41
C ARG A 91 -7.38 -10.37 0.99
N ALA A 92 -7.22 -9.77 2.15
CA ALA A 92 -8.28 -8.99 2.79
C ALA A 92 -8.54 -7.65 2.07
N ALA A 93 -7.48 -6.95 1.69
CA ALA A 93 -7.59 -5.62 1.06
C ALA A 93 -7.82 -5.68 -0.45
N LEU A 94 -7.39 -6.77 -1.11
CA LEU A 94 -7.41 -6.95 -2.57
C LEU A 94 -6.91 -5.70 -3.33
N PRO A 95 -5.72 -5.15 -3.02
CA PRO A 95 -5.22 -3.95 -3.67
C PRO A 95 -4.92 -4.22 -5.15
N ASP A 96 -4.95 -3.22 -6.02
CA ASP A 96 -4.56 -3.36 -7.44
C ASP A 96 -3.06 -3.53 -7.61
N ALA A 97 -2.29 -2.94 -6.69
CA ALA A 97 -0.85 -3.13 -6.60
C ALA A 97 -0.37 -3.21 -5.14
N VAL A 98 0.75 -3.90 -4.95
CA VAL A 98 1.50 -3.96 -3.69
C VAL A 98 2.94 -3.58 -3.97
N THR A 99 3.47 -2.66 -3.18
CA THR A 99 4.89 -2.35 -3.13
C THR A 99 5.50 -2.95 -1.88
N VAL A 100 6.63 -3.61 -2.03
CA VAL A 100 7.32 -4.30 -0.93
C VAL A 100 8.74 -3.78 -0.80
N ASN A 101 9.08 -3.30 0.37
CA ASN A 101 10.45 -3.05 0.79
C ASN A 101 10.92 -4.16 1.74
N GLU A 102 12.21 -4.36 1.80
CA GLU A 102 12.85 -5.38 2.65
C GLU A 102 12.34 -6.81 2.44
N GLY A 103 11.98 -7.12 1.20
CA GLY A 103 11.53 -8.45 0.82
C GLY A 103 12.67 -9.39 0.47
N CYS A 104 12.47 -10.69 0.67
CA CYS A 104 13.32 -11.75 0.10
C CYS A 104 12.67 -12.29 -1.18
N ARG A 105 13.47 -12.49 -2.23
CA ARG A 105 12.96 -12.90 -3.55
C ARG A 105 12.04 -14.13 -3.50
N GLY A 106 12.44 -15.15 -2.73
CA GLY A 106 11.65 -16.39 -2.57
C GLY A 106 10.34 -16.15 -1.83
N ASP A 107 10.36 -15.31 -0.79
CA ASP A 107 9.17 -14.97 -0.01
C ASP A 107 8.20 -14.12 -0.82
N VAL A 108 8.69 -13.11 -1.53
CA VAL A 108 7.86 -12.27 -2.41
C VAL A 108 7.24 -13.12 -3.53
N ALA A 109 7.99 -14.04 -4.12
CA ALA A 109 7.45 -14.99 -5.10
C ALA A 109 6.39 -15.93 -4.49
N ARG A 110 6.55 -16.34 -3.22
CA ARG A 110 5.54 -17.12 -2.47
C ARG A 110 4.28 -16.30 -2.23
N ILE A 111 4.42 -15.04 -1.80
CA ILE A 111 3.29 -14.10 -1.64
C ILE A 111 2.55 -13.98 -2.98
N ALA A 112 3.24 -13.70 -4.08
CA ALA A 112 2.66 -13.56 -5.40
C ALA A 112 1.86 -14.80 -5.84
N ARG A 113 2.45 -15.99 -5.71
CA ARG A 113 1.76 -17.26 -6.05
C ARG A 113 0.50 -17.48 -5.21
N ARG A 114 0.55 -17.17 -3.90
CA ARG A 114 -0.58 -17.39 -2.98
C ARG A 114 -1.70 -16.37 -3.13
N THR A 115 -1.40 -15.21 -3.70
CA THR A 115 -2.37 -14.13 -3.92
C THR A 115 -2.82 -14.03 -5.38
N GLY A 116 -2.16 -14.70 -6.33
CA GLY A 116 -2.47 -14.64 -7.75
C GLY A 116 -1.94 -13.39 -8.45
N TYR A 117 -0.99 -12.66 -7.84
CA TYR A 117 -0.45 -11.42 -8.40
C TYR A 117 0.75 -11.70 -9.32
N HIS A 118 0.87 -10.88 -10.37
CA HIS A 118 2.11 -10.76 -11.13
C HIS A 118 3.17 -10.07 -10.26
N VAL A 119 4.45 -10.42 -10.42
CA VAL A 119 5.52 -9.88 -9.58
C VAL A 119 6.76 -9.49 -10.37
N ARG A 120 7.40 -8.40 -9.96
CA ARG A 120 8.77 -8.04 -10.32
C ARG A 120 9.56 -7.74 -9.06
N PHE A 121 10.84 -8.09 -9.10
CA PHE A 121 11.76 -7.96 -7.97
C PHE A 121 13.06 -7.32 -8.43
N SER A 122 13.59 -6.40 -7.62
CA SER A 122 14.90 -5.77 -7.79
C SER A 122 15.75 -6.06 -6.58
N ARG A 123 16.89 -6.75 -6.80
CA ARG A 123 17.84 -7.09 -5.73
C ARG A 123 18.62 -5.87 -5.27
N VAL A 124 19.03 -5.88 -4.01
CA VAL A 124 19.92 -4.91 -3.39
C VAL A 124 21.35 -5.45 -3.35
N PHE A 125 22.33 -4.55 -3.42
CA PHE A 125 23.75 -4.87 -3.24
C PHE A 125 24.24 -4.28 -1.93
N TYR A 126 25.04 -5.03 -1.21
CA TYR A 126 25.73 -4.61 0.01
C TYR A 126 27.23 -4.85 -0.17
N LEU A 127 28.05 -3.80 0.02
CA LEU A 127 29.48 -3.86 -0.25
C LEU A 127 29.81 -4.47 -1.64
N GLY A 128 29.06 -4.09 -2.66
CA GLY A 128 29.24 -4.55 -4.05
C GLY A 128 28.75 -5.98 -4.35
N ARG A 129 28.19 -6.71 -3.38
CA ARG A 129 27.68 -8.07 -3.55
C ARG A 129 26.17 -8.14 -3.36
N PRO A 130 25.43 -9.00 -4.09
CA PRO A 130 24.02 -9.22 -3.83
C PRO A 130 23.80 -9.66 -2.38
N LEU A 131 22.88 -9.02 -1.66
CA LEU A 131 22.60 -9.29 -0.25
C LEU A 131 21.70 -10.52 -0.11
N PRO A 132 22.13 -11.62 0.53
CA PRO A 132 21.27 -12.78 0.76
C PRO A 132 20.34 -12.59 1.96
N CYS A 133 19.20 -13.27 1.93
CA CYS A 133 18.36 -13.46 3.11
C CYS A 133 18.83 -14.68 3.91
N ILE A 134 19.10 -14.53 5.21
CA ILE A 134 19.89 -15.51 5.99
C ILE A 134 19.13 -16.25 7.10
N ARG A 135 17.98 -15.76 7.58
CA ARG A 135 17.24 -16.39 8.70
C ARG A 135 15.78 -16.67 8.32
N PRO A 136 15.45 -17.91 7.94
CA PRO A 136 16.36 -18.98 7.53
C PRO A 136 17.03 -18.66 6.21
N GLY A 137 18.11 -19.31 5.90
CA GLY A 137 18.76 -19.25 4.58
C GLY A 137 17.88 -19.83 3.47
N GLY A 138 18.36 -19.74 2.22
CA GLY A 138 17.66 -20.33 1.06
C GLY A 138 16.46 -19.54 0.53
N ARG A 139 16.14 -18.37 1.11
CA ARG A 139 15.02 -17.52 0.66
C ARG A 139 15.38 -16.54 -0.48
N GLY A 140 16.58 -16.70 -1.02
CA GLY A 140 17.09 -15.87 -2.11
C GLY A 140 17.69 -14.55 -1.65
N LEU A 141 17.64 -13.55 -2.53
CA LEU A 141 18.26 -12.25 -2.32
C LEU A 141 17.26 -11.25 -1.72
N PHE A 142 17.80 -10.32 -0.95
CA PHE A 142 17.11 -9.16 -0.40
C PHE A 142 16.87 -8.07 -1.44
N GLY A 143 15.77 -7.33 -1.32
CA GLY A 143 15.46 -6.24 -2.24
C GLY A 143 14.07 -5.66 -2.08
N VAL A 144 13.63 -5.03 -3.17
CA VAL A 144 12.30 -4.43 -3.29
C VAL A 144 11.48 -5.12 -4.37
N ALA A 145 10.16 -5.07 -4.26
CA ALA A 145 9.29 -5.69 -5.24
C ALA A 145 8.01 -4.88 -5.51
N VAL A 146 7.44 -5.13 -6.69
CA VAL A 146 6.10 -4.68 -7.07
C VAL A 146 5.29 -5.91 -7.44
N LEU A 147 4.10 -6.03 -6.85
CA LEU A 147 3.09 -7.02 -7.21
C LEU A 147 1.86 -6.30 -7.79
N THR A 148 1.23 -6.86 -8.82
CA THR A 148 0.07 -6.23 -9.47
C THR A 148 -0.99 -7.27 -9.86
N LYS A 149 -2.27 -6.91 -9.76
CA LYS A 149 -3.36 -7.74 -10.34
C LYS A 149 -3.28 -7.74 -11.86
N ALA A 150 -3.09 -6.56 -12.46
CA ALA A 150 -2.96 -6.43 -13.90
C ALA A 150 -1.59 -6.97 -14.37
N ALA A 151 -1.56 -7.56 -15.56
CA ALA A 151 -0.32 -8.05 -16.16
C ALA A 151 0.72 -6.93 -16.31
N ILE A 152 1.98 -7.27 -16.05
CA ILE A 152 3.14 -6.37 -16.17
C ILE A 152 3.66 -6.46 -17.62
N GLU A 153 3.69 -5.33 -18.30
CA GLU A 153 4.15 -5.22 -19.69
C GLU A 153 5.63 -4.84 -19.78
N ARG A 154 6.09 -3.93 -18.91
CA ARG A 154 7.47 -3.47 -18.91
C ARG A 154 7.98 -3.32 -17.48
N THR A 155 9.28 -3.51 -17.31
CA THR A 155 9.97 -3.37 -16.02
C THR A 155 11.23 -2.56 -16.23
N ASP A 156 11.41 -1.55 -15.38
CA ASP A 156 12.63 -0.73 -15.32
C ASP A 156 13.15 -0.72 -13.90
N THR A 157 14.45 -0.90 -13.73
CA THR A 157 15.11 -0.81 -12.42
C THR A 157 16.54 -0.30 -12.60
N ARG A 158 16.96 0.59 -11.72
CA ARG A 158 18.33 1.13 -11.68
C ARG A 158 18.74 1.45 -10.25
N ASP A 159 20.03 1.57 -10.04
CA ASP A 159 20.57 2.19 -8.83
C ASP A 159 20.27 3.69 -8.88
N PHE A 160 20.07 4.31 -7.73
CA PHE A 160 20.15 5.76 -7.62
C PHE A 160 21.61 6.17 -7.87
N GLU A 161 21.84 7.36 -8.39
CA GLU A 161 23.19 7.92 -8.53
C GLU A 161 23.71 8.37 -7.16
N ALA A 162 22.85 9.04 -6.38
CA ALA A 162 23.12 9.40 -5.00
C ALA A 162 23.11 8.15 -4.11
N GLN A 163 24.27 7.79 -3.61
CA GLN A 163 24.43 6.64 -2.72
C GLN A 163 25.17 7.08 -1.45
N ALA A 164 24.80 6.49 -0.31
CA ALA A 164 25.54 6.61 0.93
C ALA A 164 25.46 5.29 1.70
N GLY A 165 26.50 5.01 2.48
CA GLY A 165 26.61 3.75 3.22
C GLY A 165 26.93 2.54 2.32
N PRO A 166 26.92 1.34 2.92
CA PRO A 166 27.35 0.12 2.22
C PRO A 166 26.27 -0.50 1.34
N GLU A 167 24.99 -0.14 1.55
CA GLU A 167 23.85 -0.67 0.80
C GLU A 167 23.49 0.24 -0.36
N ARG A 168 23.59 -0.29 -1.59
CA ARG A 168 23.20 0.43 -2.80
C ARG A 168 21.70 0.42 -2.96
N ARG A 169 21.10 1.60 -2.85
CA ARG A 169 19.66 1.81 -3.00
C ARG A 169 19.26 1.86 -4.46
N ARG A 170 18.09 1.27 -4.74
CA ARG A 170 17.58 1.10 -6.09
C ARG A 170 16.09 1.42 -6.14
N TRP A 171 15.63 1.84 -7.33
CA TRP A 171 14.22 1.93 -7.63
C TRP A 171 13.79 0.82 -8.60
N LEU A 172 12.52 0.49 -8.56
CA LEU A 172 11.86 -0.46 -9.44
C LEU A 172 10.53 0.15 -9.89
N CYS A 173 10.28 0.21 -11.20
CA CYS A 173 9.01 0.60 -11.77
C CYS A 173 8.52 -0.45 -12.75
N VAL A 174 7.21 -0.68 -12.78
CA VAL A 174 6.54 -1.54 -13.74
C VAL A 174 5.44 -0.78 -14.46
N ALA A 175 5.32 -0.96 -15.77
CA ALA A 175 4.15 -0.54 -16.54
C ALA A 175 3.15 -1.70 -16.58
N THR A 176 1.89 -1.43 -16.28
CA THR A 176 0.84 -2.45 -16.25
C THR A 176 -0.15 -2.28 -17.41
N ARG A 177 -0.80 -3.38 -17.78
CA ARG A 177 -1.88 -3.38 -18.79
C ARG A 177 -3.09 -2.53 -18.37
N ALA A 178 -3.23 -2.22 -17.08
CA ALA A 178 -4.25 -1.28 -16.57
C ALA A 178 -3.93 0.20 -16.88
N GLY A 179 -2.78 0.49 -17.51
CA GLY A 179 -2.37 1.85 -17.86
C GLY A 179 -1.79 2.66 -16.70
N VAL A 180 -1.51 2.00 -15.57
CA VAL A 180 -0.89 2.60 -14.38
C VAL A 180 0.54 2.07 -14.25
N ASP A 181 1.50 2.98 -14.14
CA ASP A 181 2.88 2.65 -13.76
C ASP A 181 2.95 2.59 -12.22
N VAL A 182 3.49 1.49 -11.71
CA VAL A 182 3.69 1.28 -10.28
C VAL A 182 5.18 1.28 -9.98
N CYS A 183 5.61 2.17 -9.09
CA CYS A 183 7.01 2.32 -8.71
C CYS A 183 7.22 2.05 -7.23
N THR A 184 8.41 1.58 -6.87
CA THR A 184 8.87 1.44 -5.48
C THR A 184 10.36 1.74 -5.34
N ALA A 185 10.74 2.15 -4.16
CA ALA A 185 12.13 2.27 -3.71
C ALA A 185 12.17 2.17 -2.18
N HIS A 186 13.34 1.80 -1.66
CA HIS A 186 13.69 1.94 -0.25
C HIS A 186 14.91 2.87 -0.20
N LEU A 187 14.71 4.10 0.31
CA LEU A 187 15.78 5.09 0.33
C LEU A 187 16.74 4.85 1.52
N ASN A 188 17.92 5.45 1.46
CA ASN A 188 18.84 5.49 2.59
C ASN A 188 18.14 6.01 3.85
N THR A 189 18.63 5.63 5.00
CA THR A 189 18.15 6.19 6.28
C THR A 189 18.59 7.65 6.40
N ARG A 190 18.13 8.34 7.43
CA ARG A 190 18.60 9.69 7.77
C ARG A 190 19.62 9.69 8.90
N SER A 191 20.36 8.59 9.05
CA SER A 191 21.53 8.55 9.91
C SER A 191 22.59 9.56 9.43
N PRO A 192 23.50 10.03 10.30
CA PRO A 192 24.53 10.99 9.92
C PRO A 192 25.37 10.57 8.70
N VAL A 193 25.55 9.24 8.50
CA VAL A 193 26.36 8.70 7.39
C VAL A 193 25.55 8.49 6.10
N GLU A 194 24.23 8.50 6.17
CA GLU A 194 23.36 8.18 5.02
C GLU A 194 22.45 9.33 4.57
N VAL A 195 22.33 10.40 5.37
CA VAL A 195 21.40 11.52 5.12
C VAL A 195 21.63 12.18 3.76
N VAL A 196 22.87 12.34 3.34
CA VAL A 196 23.22 12.95 2.04
C VAL A 196 22.71 12.07 0.88
N GLY A 197 22.85 10.75 1.00
CA GLY A 197 22.29 9.79 0.04
C GLY A 197 20.76 9.88 0.01
N ASN A 198 20.11 9.91 1.18
CA ASN A 198 18.65 10.04 1.25
C ASN A 198 18.13 11.32 0.58
N ASP A 199 18.80 12.47 0.81
CA ASP A 199 18.39 13.74 0.21
C ASP A 199 18.56 13.72 -1.33
N GLY A 200 19.68 13.21 -1.85
CA GLY A 200 19.90 13.04 -3.28
C GLY A 200 18.91 12.05 -3.92
N GLN A 201 18.72 10.90 -3.31
CA GLN A 201 17.75 9.89 -3.78
C GLN A 201 16.31 10.44 -3.81
N CYS A 202 15.95 11.31 -2.88
CA CYS A 202 14.66 11.98 -2.85
C CYS A 202 14.48 12.89 -4.09
N VAL A 203 15.50 13.66 -4.47
CA VAL A 203 15.49 14.49 -5.69
C VAL A 203 15.40 13.63 -6.95
N GLU A 204 16.20 12.58 -7.04
CA GLU A 204 16.17 11.64 -8.17
C GLU A 204 14.82 10.94 -8.30
N LEU A 205 14.21 10.53 -7.18
CA LEU A 205 12.88 9.91 -7.15
C LEU A 205 11.82 10.88 -7.68
N ALA A 206 11.83 12.14 -7.24
CA ALA A 206 10.92 13.16 -7.74
C ALA A 206 11.06 13.32 -9.27
N ALA A 207 12.29 13.44 -9.77
CA ALA A 207 12.57 13.56 -11.19
C ALA A 207 12.13 12.30 -12.00
N LEU A 208 12.34 11.10 -11.44
CA LEU A 208 11.88 9.83 -12.04
C LEU A 208 10.36 9.82 -12.19
N LEU A 209 9.64 10.13 -11.11
CA LEU A 209 8.18 10.11 -11.09
C LEU A 209 7.58 11.20 -11.99
N ALA A 210 8.18 12.40 -12.05
CA ALA A 210 7.78 13.46 -12.98
C ALA A 210 7.89 13.02 -14.44
N ARG A 211 9.06 12.47 -14.84
CA ARG A 211 9.26 11.97 -16.21
C ARG A 211 8.27 10.88 -16.60
N ARG A 212 7.95 9.95 -15.67
CA ARG A 212 6.95 8.90 -15.93
C ARG A 212 5.54 9.47 -15.99
N GLY A 213 5.22 10.41 -15.11
CA GLY A 213 3.91 11.06 -15.02
C GLY A 213 3.56 11.94 -16.22
N ALA A 214 4.54 12.42 -16.99
CA ALA A 214 4.32 13.28 -18.15
C ALA A 214 3.43 12.64 -19.23
N GLY A 215 3.39 11.31 -19.34
CA GLY A 215 2.59 10.61 -20.35
C GLY A 215 1.73 9.48 -19.79
N ARG A 216 1.81 9.16 -18.52
CA ARG A 216 1.14 8.01 -17.88
C ARG A 216 0.61 8.37 -16.50
N THR A 217 -0.31 7.57 -16.02
CA THR A 217 -0.71 7.59 -14.61
C THR A 217 0.34 6.82 -13.81
N VAL A 218 0.86 7.45 -12.75
CA VAL A 218 1.93 6.87 -11.92
C VAL A 218 1.49 6.83 -10.47
N ILE A 219 1.76 5.69 -9.82
CA ILE A 219 1.68 5.54 -8.37
C ILE A 219 3.00 4.98 -7.84
N PHE A 220 3.48 5.54 -6.76
CA PHE A 220 4.66 5.11 -6.04
C PHE A 220 4.27 4.69 -4.62
N GLY A 221 4.85 3.60 -4.11
CA GLY A 221 4.82 3.25 -2.70
C GLY A 221 6.21 2.81 -2.26
N GLY A 222 6.67 3.33 -1.12
CA GLY A 222 8.00 2.97 -0.61
C GLY A 222 8.29 3.53 0.77
N ASP A 223 9.25 2.90 1.43
CA ASP A 223 9.87 3.44 2.63
C ASP A 223 10.95 4.45 2.21
N VAL A 224 10.62 5.71 2.33
CA VAL A 224 11.53 6.81 1.96
C VAL A 224 12.40 7.26 3.12
N ASN A 225 12.26 6.63 4.30
CA ASN A 225 13.04 6.90 5.51
C ASN A 225 13.06 8.39 5.92
N ARG A 226 12.01 9.13 5.59
CA ARG A 226 11.88 10.56 5.91
C ARG A 226 10.42 11.01 5.95
N ARG A 227 10.10 12.03 6.77
CA ARG A 227 8.75 12.60 6.86
C ARG A 227 8.44 13.63 5.78
N ARG A 228 9.50 14.27 5.18
CA ARG A 228 9.32 15.21 4.08
C ARG A 228 9.04 14.47 2.78
N SER A 229 8.19 15.07 1.94
CA SER A 229 7.83 14.53 0.64
C SER A 229 9.02 14.46 -0.32
N CYS A 230 9.04 13.39 -1.12
CA CYS A 230 9.83 13.27 -2.36
C CYS A 230 8.91 13.23 -3.60
N ALA A 231 7.64 13.63 -3.46
CA ALA A 231 6.73 13.69 -4.58
C ALA A 231 7.16 14.80 -5.55
N PRO A 232 7.03 14.62 -6.86
CA PRO A 232 7.18 15.72 -7.81
C PRO A 232 6.03 16.73 -7.67
N ASP A 233 6.23 17.92 -8.21
CA ASP A 233 5.20 18.94 -8.26
C ASP A 233 3.91 18.41 -8.92
N GLY A 234 2.77 18.78 -8.37
CA GLY A 234 1.45 18.34 -8.84
C GLY A 234 1.06 16.91 -8.48
N ALA A 235 1.93 16.14 -7.84
CA ALA A 235 1.56 14.82 -7.28
C ALA A 235 1.06 14.97 -5.84
N TRP A 236 0.06 14.17 -5.49
CA TRP A 236 -0.39 14.06 -4.10
C TRP A 236 0.45 13.06 -3.30
N MET A 237 0.43 13.20 -1.98
CA MET A 237 1.10 12.32 -1.03
C MET A 237 0.14 11.79 0.03
N ARG A 238 0.36 10.54 0.44
CA ARG A 238 -0.16 9.92 1.67
C ARG A 238 0.97 9.20 2.38
N THR A 239 0.91 9.18 3.71
CA THR A 239 1.92 8.53 4.57
C THR A 239 1.24 7.63 5.59
N ASP A 240 2.01 6.80 6.26
CA ASP A 240 1.59 5.98 7.39
C ASP A 240 1.37 6.80 8.69
N GLY A 241 1.25 8.13 8.56
CA GLY A 241 0.79 9.02 9.61
C GLY A 241 1.86 9.42 10.61
N SER A 242 1.39 9.82 11.80
CA SER A 242 2.23 10.27 12.92
C SER A 242 2.20 9.33 14.13
N ALA A 243 1.41 8.26 14.06
CA ALA A 243 1.28 7.22 15.09
C ALA A 243 1.46 5.84 14.46
N GLY A 244 1.86 4.86 15.26
CA GLY A 244 2.16 3.52 14.79
C GLY A 244 3.65 3.25 14.66
N GLN A 245 3.98 2.09 14.12
CA GLN A 245 5.36 1.63 13.97
C GLN A 245 6.05 2.36 12.82
N ALA A 246 7.22 2.93 13.07
CA ALA A 246 8.03 3.71 12.11
C ALA A 246 7.22 4.79 11.35
N ALA A 247 6.30 5.45 12.05
CA ALA A 247 5.32 6.37 11.49
C ALA A 247 5.93 7.54 10.69
N GLY A 248 5.34 7.80 9.52
CA GLY A 248 5.72 8.89 8.62
C GLY A 248 6.93 8.59 7.73
N LEU A 249 7.38 7.33 7.66
CA LEU A 249 8.51 6.91 6.82
C LEU A 249 8.06 6.26 5.51
N GLN A 250 6.91 5.57 5.51
CA GLN A 250 6.32 5.02 4.31
C GLN A 250 5.45 6.05 3.61
N HIS A 251 5.71 6.26 2.34
CA HIS A 251 4.97 7.20 1.51
C HIS A 251 4.34 6.54 0.29
N VAL A 252 3.17 7.05 -0.09
CA VAL A 252 2.54 6.79 -1.39
C VAL A 252 2.36 8.12 -2.10
N TYR A 253 2.80 8.19 -3.36
CA TYR A 253 2.62 9.34 -4.25
C TYR A 253 1.80 8.92 -5.46
N GLY A 254 0.93 9.80 -5.92
CA GLY A 254 0.17 9.54 -7.14
C GLY A 254 -0.01 10.79 -7.98
N SER A 255 -0.07 10.58 -9.28
CA SER A 255 -0.22 11.65 -10.28
C SER A 255 -1.04 11.22 -11.47
N GLY A 256 -1.31 12.16 -12.38
CA GLY A 256 -2.05 11.90 -13.61
C GLY A 256 -3.54 11.73 -13.33
N ALA A 257 -4.07 10.55 -13.67
CA ALA A 257 -5.51 10.25 -13.53
C ALA A 257 -5.93 9.84 -12.11
N LEU A 258 -5.00 9.69 -11.16
CA LEU A 258 -5.31 9.33 -9.78
C LEU A 258 -5.66 10.57 -8.96
N ARG A 259 -6.88 10.60 -8.37
CA ARG A 259 -7.44 11.74 -7.64
C ARG A 259 -8.04 11.31 -6.31
N SER A 260 -8.38 12.29 -5.47
CA SER A 260 -9.11 12.08 -4.21
C SER A 260 -8.53 10.97 -3.32
N PRO A 261 -7.20 10.96 -3.05
CA PRO A 261 -6.61 9.85 -2.32
C PRO A 261 -7.06 9.82 -0.86
N SER A 262 -7.38 8.62 -0.36
CA SER A 262 -7.56 8.32 1.05
C SER A 262 -6.51 7.30 1.51
N ALA A 263 -6.14 7.35 2.79
CA ALA A 263 -5.16 6.44 3.38
C ALA A 263 -5.73 5.76 4.61
N GLN A 264 -5.34 4.51 4.80
CA GLN A 264 -5.59 3.72 6.00
C GLN A 264 -4.28 3.06 6.41
N VAL A 265 -3.92 3.20 7.68
CA VAL A 265 -2.82 2.46 8.29
C VAL A 265 -3.39 1.21 8.94
N VAL A 266 -2.88 0.05 8.57
CA VAL A 266 -3.32 -1.24 9.09
C VAL A 266 -2.19 -1.82 9.94
N PRO A 267 -2.39 -2.00 11.26
CA PRO A 267 -1.35 -2.52 12.14
C PRO A 267 -0.81 -3.87 11.67
N ALA A 268 0.51 -4.02 11.69
CA ALA A 268 1.22 -5.25 11.39
C ALA A 268 1.88 -5.82 12.66
N ALA A 269 1.77 -7.13 12.84
CA ALA A 269 2.31 -7.81 14.03
C ALA A 269 3.76 -8.29 13.85
N TYR A 270 4.15 -8.58 12.61
CA TYR A 270 5.38 -9.30 12.29
C TYR A 270 6.41 -8.49 11.49
N THR A 271 6.34 -7.18 11.59
CA THR A 271 7.34 -6.24 11.07
C THR A 271 7.37 -5.01 11.98
N ASP A 272 8.34 -4.14 11.79
CA ASP A 272 8.44 -2.85 12.48
C ASP A 272 7.75 -1.70 11.74
N HIS A 273 7.04 -2.02 10.66
CA HIS A 273 6.23 -1.08 9.89
C HIS A 273 4.78 -1.56 9.76
N ASP A 274 3.84 -0.66 9.93
CA ASP A 274 2.43 -0.93 9.62
C ASP A 274 2.20 -0.92 8.10
N VAL A 275 1.12 -1.52 7.65
CA VAL A 275 0.75 -1.51 6.22
C VAL A 275 0.07 -0.19 5.88
N LEU A 276 0.57 0.54 4.89
CA LEU A 276 -0.06 1.73 4.36
C LEU A 276 -0.92 1.36 3.15
N LEU A 277 -2.24 1.41 3.32
CA LEU A 277 -3.21 1.18 2.26
C LEU A 277 -3.75 2.51 1.74
N VAL A 278 -3.58 2.79 0.45
CA VAL A 278 -4.05 4.02 -0.19
C VAL A 278 -5.01 3.70 -1.33
N ARG A 279 -6.16 4.37 -1.33
CA ARG A 279 -7.17 4.32 -2.39
C ARG A 279 -7.25 5.68 -3.07
N ALA A 280 -7.35 5.68 -4.39
CA ALA A 280 -7.57 6.88 -5.19
C ALA A 280 -8.55 6.60 -6.33
N ASP A 281 -9.33 7.59 -6.69
CA ASP A 281 -10.20 7.51 -7.86
C ASP A 281 -9.33 7.54 -9.12
N LEU A 282 -9.54 6.57 -10.01
CA LEU A 282 -8.85 6.50 -11.30
C LEU A 282 -9.78 7.05 -12.39
N ALA A 283 -9.54 8.30 -12.81
CA ALA A 283 -10.28 8.91 -13.88
C ALA A 283 -9.99 8.19 -15.21
N ARG A 284 -11.04 7.88 -15.97
CA ARG A 284 -10.86 7.31 -17.32
C ARG A 284 -10.23 8.36 -18.22
N ARG A 285 -9.21 7.97 -18.98
CA ARG A 285 -8.75 8.80 -20.11
C ARG A 285 -9.89 8.89 -21.12
N ARG A 286 -10.33 10.12 -21.41
CA ARG A 286 -11.26 10.40 -22.50
C ARG A 286 -10.59 10.24 -23.85
#